data_8f8008267af63c8c3d0cf38ecfc2f66c
#
_entry.id   8f8008267af63c8c3d0cf38ecfc2f66c
#
_cell.length_a   1.000
_cell.length_b   1.000
_cell.length_c   1.000
_cell.angle_alpha   90.00
_cell.angle_beta   90.00
_cell.angle_gamma   90.00
#
_symmetry.space_group_name_H-M   'P 1'
#
loop_
_entity.id
_entity.type
_entity.pdbx_description
1 polymer ?
#
loop_
_entity_poly.entity_id
_entity_poly.type
_entity_poly.pdbx_seq_one_letter_code
_entity_poly.pdbx_strand_id
1 'polypeptide(L)'
;MKFRVDTLSRIFLKEDRQLFEGAERNELYNLIFNPDNWEINNYDSFLNSLAKTPQKYRGFITDHPKDELSQPEWKTFKLKNIDAGFALHYVGKGKVDICNVHNNSNIKGISDMMLTFAKRQGGTMLDNYAGFLGDKYQKNGFDKYSTDKWNNQWRPDGWREDLFGLPDVEYRTHTSHDKKYNQKKGYRNHFDKKMDKAFPGHTISESQLRQIIRESIKKILG
;
A
#
# COMPACT_ATOMS: atom_id res chain seq x y z
N MET A 1 4.15 -32.57 0.33
CA MET A 1 3.25 -31.51 0.88
C MET A 1 3.21 -30.25 0.00
N LYS A 2 3.05 -30.41 -1.34
CA LYS A 2 3.02 -29.33 -2.35
C LYS A 2 1.60 -28.91 -2.79
N PHE A 3 0.56 -29.53 -2.26
CA PHE A 3 -0.80 -29.38 -2.80
C PHE A 3 -1.67 -28.25 -2.18
N ARG A 4 -1.26 -27.61 -1.09
CA ARG A 4 -2.10 -26.58 -0.42
C ARG A 4 -1.95 -25.16 -0.98
N VAL A 5 -0.81 -24.83 -1.57
CA VAL A 5 -0.58 -23.50 -2.12
C VAL A 5 -1.36 -23.31 -3.43
N ASP A 6 -1.42 -24.35 -4.27
CA ASP A 6 -2.14 -24.32 -5.55
C ASP A 6 -3.66 -24.20 -5.42
N THR A 7 -4.24 -24.80 -4.38
CA THR A 7 -5.71 -24.79 -4.19
C THR A 7 -6.21 -23.43 -3.69
N LEU A 8 -5.48 -22.81 -2.75
CA LEU A 8 -5.82 -21.46 -2.28
C LEU A 8 -5.61 -20.43 -3.38
N SER A 9 -4.51 -20.51 -4.15
CA SER A 9 -4.29 -19.65 -5.31
C SER A 9 -5.39 -19.76 -6.36
N ARG A 10 -5.95 -20.96 -6.59
CA ARG A 10 -7.07 -21.19 -7.53
C ARG A 10 -8.41 -20.66 -7.02
N ILE A 11 -8.66 -20.73 -5.72
CA ILE A 11 -9.88 -20.17 -5.10
C ILE A 11 -9.86 -18.66 -5.17
N PHE A 12 -8.76 -18.03 -4.77
CA PHE A 12 -8.57 -16.57 -4.91
C PHE A 12 -8.64 -16.10 -6.37
N LEU A 13 -8.07 -16.85 -7.31
CA LEU A 13 -8.15 -16.58 -8.74
C LEU A 13 -9.58 -16.65 -9.30
N LYS A 14 -10.46 -17.45 -8.69
CA LYS A 14 -11.85 -17.60 -9.14
C LYS A 14 -12.75 -16.48 -8.62
N GLU A 15 -12.55 -16.05 -7.38
CA GLU A 15 -13.27 -14.92 -6.79
C GLU A 15 -12.86 -13.60 -7.46
N ASP A 16 -11.57 -13.39 -7.72
CA ASP A 16 -11.07 -12.22 -8.43
C ASP A 16 -11.53 -12.18 -9.91
N ARG A 17 -11.68 -13.33 -10.58
CA ARG A 17 -12.20 -13.38 -11.96
C ARG A 17 -13.64 -12.91 -12.10
N GLN A 18 -14.50 -13.16 -11.12
CA GLN A 18 -15.88 -12.66 -11.13
C GLN A 18 -15.99 -11.14 -11.05
N LEU A 19 -14.96 -10.47 -10.50
CA LEU A 19 -14.87 -9.01 -10.48
C LEU A 19 -14.44 -8.39 -11.83
N PHE A 20 -13.96 -9.21 -12.78
CA PHE A 20 -13.28 -8.75 -14.00
C PHE A 20 -13.79 -9.47 -15.27
N GLU A 21 -15.03 -9.24 -15.65
CA GLU A 21 -15.58 -9.74 -16.92
C GLU A 21 -15.19 -8.85 -18.11
N GLY A 22 -14.61 -9.45 -19.14
CA GLY A 22 -14.27 -8.83 -20.42
C GLY A 22 -12.80 -9.00 -20.85
N ALA A 23 -12.55 -9.03 -22.16
CA ALA A 23 -11.20 -9.24 -22.73
C ALA A 23 -10.17 -8.21 -22.25
N GLU A 24 -10.55 -6.92 -22.20
CA GLU A 24 -9.69 -5.83 -21.72
C GLU A 24 -9.27 -6.00 -20.25
N ARG A 25 -10.13 -6.60 -19.44
CA ARG A 25 -9.84 -6.88 -18.03
C ARG A 25 -8.88 -8.05 -17.88
N ASN A 26 -8.95 -9.06 -18.73
CA ASN A 26 -7.99 -10.16 -18.73
C ASN A 26 -6.58 -9.67 -19.10
N GLU A 27 -6.45 -8.74 -20.04
CA GLU A 27 -5.17 -8.14 -20.40
C GLU A 27 -4.59 -7.31 -19.24
N LEU A 28 -5.40 -6.48 -18.59
CA LEU A 28 -5.00 -5.75 -17.41
C LEU A 28 -4.62 -6.68 -16.22
N TYR A 29 -5.37 -7.77 -16.05
CA TYR A 29 -5.05 -8.77 -15.07
C TYR A 29 -3.67 -9.38 -15.34
N ASN A 30 -3.42 -9.83 -16.57
CA ASN A 30 -2.12 -10.40 -16.95
C ASN A 30 -0.99 -9.37 -16.81
N LEU A 31 -1.25 -8.11 -17.12
CA LEU A 31 -0.29 -7.03 -16.95
C LEU A 31 0.10 -6.85 -15.47
N ILE A 32 -0.88 -6.77 -14.58
CA ILE A 32 -0.66 -6.46 -13.16
C ILE A 32 -0.15 -7.67 -12.38
N PHE A 33 -0.65 -8.88 -12.67
CA PHE A 33 -0.34 -10.07 -11.88
C PHE A 33 0.84 -10.88 -12.41
N ASN A 34 1.48 -10.46 -13.51
CA ASN A 34 2.77 -11.00 -13.91
C ASN A 34 3.90 -10.23 -13.20
N PRO A 35 4.69 -10.91 -12.32
CA PRO A 35 5.80 -10.28 -11.60
C PRO A 35 6.84 -9.62 -12.52
N ASP A 36 7.04 -10.17 -13.72
CA ASP A 36 8.00 -9.66 -14.69
C ASP A 36 7.68 -8.28 -15.22
N ASN A 37 6.43 -7.82 -15.03
CA ASN A 37 6.01 -6.48 -15.45
C ASN A 37 6.30 -5.40 -14.40
N TRP A 38 6.88 -5.75 -13.26
CA TRP A 38 7.17 -4.81 -12.20
C TRP A 38 8.66 -4.52 -12.08
N GLU A 39 8.98 -3.26 -11.88
CA GLU A 39 10.25 -2.80 -11.33
C GLU A 39 10.08 -2.73 -9.82
N ILE A 40 10.80 -3.60 -9.10
CA ILE A 40 10.73 -3.68 -7.64
C ILE A 40 11.97 -3.03 -7.06
N ASN A 41 11.80 -2.10 -6.10
CA ASN A 41 12.87 -1.34 -5.45
C ASN A 41 13.76 -0.56 -6.42
N ASN A 42 13.24 -0.20 -7.58
CA ASN A 42 13.84 0.79 -8.46
C ASN A 42 13.32 2.18 -8.05
N TYR A 43 13.93 2.75 -7.03
CA TYR A 43 13.47 3.97 -6.37
C TYR A 43 13.47 5.17 -7.31
N ASP A 44 14.46 5.30 -8.19
CA ASP A 44 14.52 6.41 -9.14
C ASP A 44 13.39 6.32 -10.17
N SER A 45 13.13 5.15 -10.71
CA SER A 45 12.02 4.91 -11.63
C SER A 45 10.67 5.16 -10.95
N PHE A 46 10.53 4.70 -9.70
CA PHE A 46 9.32 4.91 -8.90
C PHE A 46 9.06 6.40 -8.63
N LEU A 47 10.05 7.12 -8.13
CA LEU A 47 9.95 8.55 -7.83
C LEU A 47 9.72 9.39 -9.09
N ASN A 48 10.38 9.06 -10.20
CA ASN A 48 10.15 9.71 -11.49
C ASN A 48 8.70 9.49 -11.99
N SER A 49 8.15 8.29 -11.80
CA SER A 49 6.74 8.02 -12.10
C SER A 49 5.81 8.82 -11.21
N LEU A 50 6.07 8.81 -9.89
CA LEU A 50 5.29 9.54 -8.90
C LEU A 50 5.28 11.06 -9.16
N ALA A 51 6.41 11.62 -9.55
CA ALA A 51 6.56 13.05 -9.87
C ALA A 51 5.68 13.52 -11.04
N LYS A 52 5.27 12.61 -11.93
CA LYS A 52 4.34 12.90 -13.05
C LYS A 52 2.88 13.03 -12.60
N THR A 53 2.58 12.79 -11.32
CA THR A 53 1.20 12.96 -10.80
C THR A 53 0.74 14.39 -11.02
N PRO A 54 -0.43 14.59 -11.67
CA PRO A 54 -0.95 15.91 -11.95
C PRO A 54 -1.06 16.75 -10.66
N GLN A 55 -0.67 18.03 -10.74
CA GLN A 55 -0.64 18.95 -9.61
C GLN A 55 -1.93 18.94 -8.77
N LYS A 56 -3.10 18.81 -9.41
CA LYS A 56 -4.38 18.74 -8.72
C LYS A 56 -4.55 17.53 -7.78
N TYR A 57 -3.76 16.49 -7.95
CA TYR A 57 -3.79 15.28 -7.12
C TYR A 57 -2.55 15.12 -6.24
N ARG A 58 -1.56 16.01 -6.39
CA ARG A 58 -0.29 15.89 -5.68
C ARG A 58 -0.46 15.93 -4.16
N GLY A 59 -1.37 16.75 -3.66
CA GLY A 59 -1.67 16.84 -2.24
C GLY A 59 -2.27 15.58 -1.61
N PHE A 60 -2.70 14.59 -2.41
CA PHE A 60 -3.17 13.28 -1.92
C PHE A 60 -2.04 12.26 -1.75
N ILE A 61 -0.82 12.62 -2.10
CA ILE A 61 0.35 11.74 -2.05
C ILE A 61 1.33 12.31 -1.03
N THR A 62 1.70 11.49 -0.06
CA THR A 62 2.76 11.84 0.89
C THR A 62 4.12 11.72 0.20
N ASP A 63 4.96 12.73 0.34
CA ASP A 63 6.32 12.68 -0.17
C ASP A 63 7.19 11.86 0.77
N HIS A 64 7.76 10.78 0.21
CA HIS A 64 8.77 9.95 0.86
C HIS A 64 10.07 10.10 0.06
N PRO A 65 11.14 10.63 0.66
CA PRO A 65 12.41 10.78 -0.04
C PRO A 65 13.07 9.42 -0.32
N LYS A 66 14.01 9.40 -1.26
CA LYS A 66 14.66 8.16 -1.71
C LYS A 66 15.36 7.40 -0.59
N ASP A 67 16.01 8.10 0.32
CA ASP A 67 16.68 7.52 1.48
C ASP A 67 15.70 6.79 2.43
N GLU A 68 14.50 7.33 2.63
CA GLU A 68 13.43 6.65 3.37
C GLU A 68 12.95 5.41 2.62
N LEU A 69 12.58 5.54 1.33
CA LEU A 69 12.07 4.43 0.52
C LEU A 69 13.09 3.30 0.33
N SER A 70 14.38 3.57 0.49
CA SER A 70 15.45 2.57 0.39
C SER A 70 15.68 1.78 1.69
N GLN A 71 14.99 2.12 2.78
CA GLN A 71 15.10 1.38 4.03
C GLN A 71 14.46 -0.02 3.90
N PRO A 72 14.92 -1.01 4.70
CA PRO A 72 14.45 -2.40 4.58
C PRO A 72 12.97 -2.62 4.78
N GLU A 73 12.29 -1.74 5.53
CA GLU A 73 10.86 -1.76 5.78
C GLU A 73 10.02 -1.26 4.60
N TRP A 74 10.65 -0.70 3.58
CA TRP A 74 9.96 -0.22 2.39
C TRP A 74 10.16 -1.15 1.20
N LYS A 75 9.14 -1.23 0.36
CA LYS A 75 9.20 -1.91 -0.92
C LYS A 75 8.39 -1.15 -1.96
N THR A 76 9.04 -0.71 -3.01
CA THR A 76 8.39 0.02 -4.10
C THR A 76 8.08 -0.89 -5.28
N PHE A 77 6.94 -0.64 -5.91
CA PHE A 77 6.47 -1.34 -7.09
C PHE A 77 6.06 -0.32 -8.15
N LYS A 78 6.69 -0.37 -9.30
CA LYS A 78 6.34 0.47 -10.45
C LYS A 78 6.18 -0.43 -11.67
N LEU A 79 5.12 -0.27 -12.45
CA LEU A 79 4.92 -1.02 -13.68
C LEU A 79 5.95 -0.61 -14.72
N LYS A 80 6.56 -1.58 -15.40
CA LYS A 80 7.42 -1.33 -16.55
C LYS A 80 6.60 -0.61 -17.63
N ASN A 81 7.20 0.42 -18.22
CA ASN A 81 6.61 1.19 -19.34
C ASN A 81 5.25 1.89 -19.06
N ILE A 82 4.80 1.91 -17.81
CA ILE A 82 3.55 2.56 -17.40
C ILE A 82 3.83 3.36 -16.13
N ASP A 83 3.45 4.63 -16.12
CA ASP A 83 3.62 5.49 -14.95
C ASP A 83 2.50 5.21 -13.92
N ALA A 84 2.59 4.05 -13.30
CA ALA A 84 1.68 3.61 -12.25
C ALA A 84 2.45 2.72 -11.26
N GLY A 85 2.11 2.85 -9.97
CA GLY A 85 2.80 2.10 -8.92
C GLY A 85 2.24 2.34 -7.54
N PHE A 86 2.86 1.72 -6.56
CA PHE A 86 2.58 1.88 -5.13
C PHE A 86 3.81 1.49 -4.32
N ALA A 87 3.83 1.87 -3.05
CA ALA A 87 4.81 1.42 -2.09
C ALA A 87 4.15 0.62 -0.97
N LEU A 88 4.89 -0.30 -0.37
CA LEU A 88 4.53 -1.00 0.86
C LEU A 88 5.49 -0.59 1.96
N HIS A 89 4.95 -0.20 3.10
CA HIS A 89 5.69 0.09 4.32
C HIS A 89 5.38 -0.96 5.38
N TYR A 90 6.37 -1.76 5.75
CA TYR A 90 6.26 -2.85 6.73
C TYR A 90 6.41 -2.28 8.15
N VAL A 91 5.30 -2.07 8.81
CA VAL A 91 5.25 -1.43 10.13
C VAL A 91 5.22 -2.41 11.30
N GLY A 92 5.56 -3.66 11.04
CA GLY A 92 5.70 -4.72 12.05
C GLY A 92 4.39 -5.44 12.39
N LYS A 93 4.50 -6.61 13.03
CA LYS A 93 3.37 -7.48 13.45
C LYS A 93 2.38 -7.83 12.35
N GLY A 94 2.86 -8.07 11.13
CA GLY A 94 2.01 -8.39 9.97
C GLY A 94 1.20 -7.21 9.43
N LYS A 95 1.51 -6.00 9.85
CA LYS A 95 0.91 -4.77 9.34
C LYS A 95 1.78 -4.20 8.25
N VAL A 96 1.17 -3.94 7.12
CA VAL A 96 1.83 -3.38 5.94
C VAL A 96 0.95 -2.28 5.38
N ASP A 97 1.46 -1.07 5.40
CA ASP A 97 0.77 0.09 4.87
C ASP A 97 0.98 0.21 3.35
N ILE A 98 -0.09 0.49 2.62
CA ILE A 98 -0.05 0.71 1.18
C ILE A 98 -0.01 2.21 0.93
N CYS A 99 1.15 2.69 0.49
CA CYS A 99 1.43 4.10 0.31
C CYS A 99 1.59 4.47 -1.18
N ASN A 100 1.49 5.73 -1.50
CA ASN A 100 1.87 6.31 -2.80
C ASN A 100 1.24 5.60 -4.01
N VAL A 101 -0.01 5.14 -3.87
CA VAL A 101 -0.76 4.54 -4.98
C VAL A 101 -1.02 5.60 -6.04
N HIS A 102 -0.38 5.49 -7.18
CA HIS A 102 -0.52 6.43 -8.28
C HIS A 102 -0.78 5.72 -9.61
N ASN A 103 -1.58 6.36 -10.46
CA ASN A 103 -1.81 5.96 -11.84
C ASN A 103 -1.84 7.21 -12.71
N ASN A 104 -0.73 7.49 -13.37
CA ASN A 104 -0.56 8.61 -14.30
C ASN A 104 -0.79 8.17 -15.76
N SER A 105 -1.21 6.93 -15.96
CA SER A 105 -1.64 6.44 -17.28
C SER A 105 -3.11 6.76 -17.52
N ASN A 106 -3.52 6.72 -18.77
CA ASN A 106 -4.94 6.86 -19.15
C ASN A 106 -5.71 5.53 -19.05
N ILE A 107 -5.10 4.48 -18.50
CA ILE A 107 -5.68 3.14 -18.46
C ILE A 107 -6.60 3.03 -17.24
N LYS A 108 -7.88 2.87 -17.48
CA LYS A 108 -8.89 2.68 -16.42
C LYS A 108 -8.73 1.32 -15.75
N GLY A 109 -9.02 1.26 -14.46
CA GLY A 109 -9.00 0.01 -13.68
C GLY A 109 -7.62 -0.38 -13.13
N ILE A 110 -6.50 0.17 -13.61
CA ILE A 110 -5.15 -0.13 -13.11
C ILE A 110 -5.08 0.04 -11.58
N SER A 111 -5.57 1.16 -11.04
CA SER A 111 -5.47 1.40 -9.59
C SER A 111 -6.23 0.36 -8.75
N ASP A 112 -7.37 -0.14 -9.22
CA ASP A 112 -8.14 -1.17 -8.52
C ASP A 112 -7.40 -2.51 -8.52
N MET A 113 -6.80 -2.86 -9.66
CA MET A 113 -5.97 -4.05 -9.78
C MET A 113 -4.66 -3.94 -8.99
N MET A 114 -4.04 -2.76 -8.95
CA MET A 114 -2.86 -2.52 -8.11
C MET A 114 -3.17 -2.70 -6.63
N LEU A 115 -4.33 -2.23 -6.14
CA LEU A 115 -4.76 -2.47 -4.76
C LEU A 115 -4.94 -3.97 -4.48
N THR A 116 -5.51 -4.72 -5.42
CA THR A 116 -5.62 -6.19 -5.30
C THR A 116 -4.24 -6.84 -5.30
N PHE A 117 -3.33 -6.39 -6.16
CA PHE A 117 -1.96 -6.89 -6.18
C PHE A 117 -1.20 -6.52 -4.90
N ALA A 118 -1.34 -5.28 -4.40
CA ALA A 118 -0.74 -4.84 -3.14
C ALA A 118 -1.19 -5.71 -1.94
N LYS A 119 -2.48 -6.06 -1.87
CA LYS A 119 -2.98 -7.03 -0.87
C LYS A 119 -2.29 -8.39 -0.97
N ARG A 120 -2.06 -8.90 -2.18
CA ARG A 120 -1.33 -10.17 -2.40
C ARG A 120 0.15 -10.06 -2.03
N GLN A 121 0.74 -8.87 -2.12
CA GLN A 121 2.10 -8.61 -1.65
C GLN A 121 2.17 -8.37 -0.13
N GLY A 122 1.06 -8.50 0.59
CA GLY A 122 0.99 -8.39 2.04
C GLY A 122 0.45 -7.06 2.55
N GLY A 123 0.08 -6.11 1.68
CA GLY A 123 -0.52 -4.84 2.08
C GLY A 123 -1.82 -5.06 2.84
N THR A 124 -1.93 -4.54 4.07
CA THR A 124 -3.07 -4.79 4.97
C THR A 124 -3.91 -3.55 5.23
N MET A 125 -3.36 -2.38 5.05
CA MET A 125 -3.97 -1.13 5.44
C MET A 125 -3.52 0.03 4.54
N LEU A 126 -4.24 1.13 4.63
CA LEU A 126 -3.93 2.39 3.98
C LEU A 126 -4.66 3.54 4.68
N ASP A 127 -4.24 4.76 4.41
CA ASP A 127 -4.96 5.97 4.79
C ASP A 127 -5.31 6.82 3.56
N ASN A 128 -6.31 7.68 3.72
CA ASN A 128 -6.73 8.62 2.69
C ASN A 128 -7.46 9.83 3.29
N TYR A 129 -7.47 10.92 2.57
CA TYR A 129 -8.43 11.99 2.83
C TYR A 129 -9.84 11.54 2.46
N ALA A 130 -10.82 11.86 3.31
CA ALA A 130 -12.23 11.53 3.11
C ALA A 130 -12.75 12.09 1.77
N GLY A 131 -13.57 11.30 1.07
CA GLY A 131 -14.12 11.64 -0.22
C GLY A 131 -13.93 10.52 -1.26
N PHE A 132 -13.69 10.89 -2.51
CA PHE A 132 -13.67 9.94 -3.64
C PHE A 132 -12.67 8.77 -3.48
N LEU A 133 -11.54 8.99 -2.81
CA LEU A 133 -10.58 7.91 -2.52
C LEU A 133 -11.17 6.92 -1.52
N GLY A 134 -11.89 7.41 -0.53
CA GLY A 134 -12.56 6.58 0.45
C GLY A 134 -13.54 5.59 -0.18
N ASP A 135 -14.38 6.07 -1.11
CA ASP A 135 -15.32 5.22 -1.85
C ASP A 135 -14.59 4.18 -2.70
N LYS A 136 -13.49 4.58 -3.34
CA LYS A 136 -12.67 3.69 -4.14
C LYS A 136 -12.04 2.57 -3.29
N TYR A 137 -11.47 2.92 -2.16
CA TYR A 137 -10.85 1.95 -1.26
C TYR A 137 -11.89 1.02 -0.61
N GLN A 138 -13.07 1.55 -0.28
CA GLN A 138 -14.20 0.74 0.21
C GLN A 138 -14.61 -0.33 -0.81
N LYS A 139 -14.75 0.04 -2.09
CA LYS A 139 -15.05 -0.91 -3.19
C LYS A 139 -13.97 -1.98 -3.36
N ASN A 140 -12.74 -1.67 -3.01
CA ASN A 140 -11.61 -2.62 -3.02
C ASN A 140 -11.46 -3.40 -1.71
N GLY A 141 -12.45 -3.35 -0.82
CA GLY A 141 -12.51 -4.14 0.41
C GLY A 141 -11.71 -3.57 1.57
N PHE A 142 -11.28 -2.31 1.51
CA PHE A 142 -10.64 -1.62 2.63
C PHE A 142 -11.69 -0.88 3.45
N ASP A 143 -12.16 -1.49 4.51
CA ASP A 143 -13.15 -0.88 5.39
C ASP A 143 -12.52 0.19 6.28
N LYS A 144 -13.22 1.29 6.45
CA LYS A 144 -12.82 2.34 7.38
C LYS A 144 -12.97 1.85 8.83
N TYR A 145 -11.94 2.04 9.64
CA TYR A 145 -11.96 1.69 11.05
C TYR A 145 -11.67 2.86 12.00
N SER A 146 -11.06 3.93 11.49
CA SER A 146 -10.77 5.14 12.26
C SER A 146 -10.80 6.38 11.38
N THR A 147 -10.93 7.53 12.02
CA THR A 147 -10.93 8.84 11.37
C THR A 147 -10.27 9.84 12.29
N ASP A 148 -9.36 10.64 11.76
CA ASP A 148 -8.79 11.81 12.43
C ASP A 148 -9.29 13.08 11.75
N LYS A 149 -9.55 14.11 12.55
CA LYS A 149 -9.93 15.42 12.05
C LYS A 149 -8.77 16.06 11.29
N TRP A 150 -9.11 16.84 10.26
CA TRP A 150 -8.12 17.66 9.58
C TRP A 150 -7.26 18.42 10.58
N ASN A 151 -5.95 18.40 10.33
CA ASN A 151 -4.98 19.16 11.10
C ASN A 151 -4.03 19.90 10.15
N ASN A 152 -4.01 21.23 10.25
CA ASN A 152 -3.14 22.08 9.42
C ASN A 152 -1.64 21.80 9.58
N GLN A 153 -1.21 21.18 10.68
CA GLN A 153 0.18 20.75 10.85
C GLN A 153 0.60 19.67 9.84
N TRP A 154 -0.38 18.93 9.29
CA TRP A 154 -0.18 17.85 8.33
C TRP A 154 -0.70 18.22 6.94
N ARG A 155 -0.95 19.52 6.72
CA ARG A 155 -1.40 20.01 5.42
C ARG A 155 -0.32 19.76 4.37
N PRO A 156 -0.61 19.01 3.30
CA PRO A 156 0.35 18.80 2.23
C PRO A 156 0.69 20.11 1.52
N ASP A 157 1.93 20.22 1.05
CA ASP A 157 2.33 21.33 0.21
C ASP A 157 1.47 21.40 -1.06
N GLY A 158 1.02 22.60 -1.40
CA GLY A 158 0.15 22.82 -2.56
C GLY A 158 -1.29 22.30 -2.42
N TRP A 159 -1.75 21.97 -1.19
CA TRP A 159 -3.15 21.58 -0.96
C TRP A 159 -4.13 22.64 -1.44
N ARG A 160 -5.06 22.23 -2.27
CA ARG A 160 -6.10 23.08 -2.85
C ARG A 160 -7.39 23.02 -2.01
N GLU A 161 -7.40 23.82 -0.95
CA GLU A 161 -8.57 23.90 -0.04
C GLU A 161 -9.85 24.36 -0.77
N ASP A 162 -9.69 25.22 -1.78
CA ASP A 162 -10.77 25.67 -2.65
C ASP A 162 -11.43 24.56 -3.46
N LEU A 163 -10.70 23.47 -3.73
CA LEU A 163 -11.22 22.31 -4.47
C LEU A 163 -11.63 21.15 -3.57
N PHE A 164 -10.91 20.91 -2.49
CA PHE A 164 -11.05 19.71 -1.68
C PHE A 164 -11.49 19.97 -0.25
N GLY A 165 -11.59 21.26 0.16
CA GLY A 165 -11.92 21.62 1.54
C GLY A 165 -10.83 21.18 2.52
N LEU A 166 -11.24 20.86 3.73
CA LEU A 166 -10.44 20.34 4.83
C LEU A 166 -10.99 18.97 5.26
N PRO A 167 -10.76 17.91 4.45
CA PRO A 167 -11.33 16.59 4.71
C PRO A 167 -10.66 15.92 5.89
N ASP A 168 -11.42 15.13 6.63
CA ASP A 168 -10.87 14.24 7.64
C ASP A 168 -9.94 13.20 7.00
N VAL A 169 -9.00 12.65 7.76
CA VAL A 169 -8.17 11.52 7.35
C VAL A 169 -8.84 10.22 7.78
N GLU A 170 -9.07 9.31 6.84
CA GLU A 170 -9.65 8.01 7.08
C GLU A 170 -8.58 6.93 7.04
N TYR A 171 -8.57 6.07 8.05
CA TYR A 171 -7.72 4.89 8.13
C TYR A 171 -8.53 3.65 7.80
N ARG A 172 -8.01 2.82 6.90
CA ARG A 172 -8.72 1.69 6.32
C ARG A 172 -7.92 0.40 6.40
N THR A 173 -8.62 -0.72 6.55
CA THR A 173 -8.01 -2.06 6.56
C THR A 173 -8.93 -3.09 5.91
N HIS A 174 -8.36 -4.11 5.30
CA HIS A 174 -9.11 -5.27 4.82
C HIS A 174 -9.02 -6.46 5.79
N THR A 175 -8.29 -6.34 6.91
CA THR A 175 -8.13 -7.42 7.87
C THR A 175 -9.08 -7.29 9.06
N SER A 176 -9.67 -8.39 9.51
CA SER A 176 -10.56 -8.40 10.68
C SER A 176 -9.83 -8.11 11.99
N HIS A 177 -8.54 -8.40 12.07
CA HIS A 177 -7.71 -8.19 13.25
C HIS A 177 -7.56 -6.70 13.57
N ASP A 178 -7.32 -5.88 12.55
CA ASP A 178 -7.14 -4.46 12.74
C ASP A 178 -8.44 -3.71 13.03
N LYS A 179 -9.59 -4.23 12.53
CA LYS A 179 -10.92 -3.68 12.81
C LYS A 179 -11.26 -3.64 14.31
N LYS A 180 -10.86 -4.67 15.08
CA LYS A 180 -11.11 -4.74 16.53
C LYS A 180 -10.19 -3.84 17.35
N TYR A 181 -8.98 -3.60 16.87
CA TYR A 181 -7.94 -2.94 17.64
C TYR A 181 -8.11 -1.42 17.68
N ASN A 182 -8.74 -0.84 16.69
CA ASN A 182 -8.69 0.59 16.40
C ASN A 182 -9.98 1.36 16.70
N GLN A 183 -10.94 0.76 17.40
CA GLN A 183 -12.20 1.45 17.75
C GLN A 183 -12.04 2.60 18.76
N LYS A 184 -10.85 2.85 19.33
CA LYS A 184 -10.71 3.73 20.48
C LYS A 184 -9.84 4.99 20.33
N LYS A 185 -8.98 5.14 19.31
CA LYS A 185 -8.18 6.37 19.06
C LYS A 185 -7.59 6.37 17.66
N GLY A 186 -7.38 7.57 17.09
CA GLY A 186 -6.77 7.76 15.79
C GLY A 186 -5.52 6.90 15.58
N TYR A 187 -5.49 6.18 14.49
CA TYR A 187 -4.49 5.16 14.17
C TYR A 187 -3.05 5.71 14.24
N ARG A 188 -2.84 6.92 13.73
CA ARG A 188 -1.51 7.54 13.66
C ARG A 188 -0.88 7.72 15.03
N ASN A 189 -1.62 8.24 16.01
CA ASN A 189 -1.12 8.36 17.40
C ASN A 189 -0.78 7.03 18.03
N HIS A 190 -1.48 5.98 17.64
CA HIS A 190 -1.25 4.65 18.17
C HIS A 190 -0.12 3.93 17.42
N PHE A 191 -0.04 4.17 16.14
CA PHE A 191 0.96 3.69 15.23
C PHE A 191 2.34 4.27 15.56
N ASP A 192 2.46 5.61 15.64
CA ASP A 192 3.71 6.30 15.97
C ASP A 192 4.22 5.86 17.36
N LYS A 193 3.35 5.80 18.37
CA LYS A 193 3.72 5.30 19.70
C LYS A 193 4.15 3.83 19.73
N LYS A 194 3.64 3.00 18.84
CA LYS A 194 4.07 1.59 18.73
C LYS A 194 5.32 1.45 17.91
N MET A 195 5.51 2.26 16.88
CA MET A 195 6.74 2.34 16.11
C MET A 195 7.88 2.80 17.00
N ASP A 196 7.70 3.89 17.77
CA ASP A 196 8.68 4.36 18.74
C ASP A 196 9.03 3.30 19.81
N LYS A 197 8.08 2.47 20.18
CA LYS A 197 8.27 1.40 21.16
C LYS A 197 8.81 0.10 20.55
N ALA A 198 8.48 -0.20 19.31
CA ALA A 198 8.96 -1.40 18.59
C ALA A 198 10.34 -1.18 17.95
N PHE A 199 10.64 0.06 17.61
CA PHE A 199 11.89 0.48 16.97
C PHE A 199 12.48 1.72 17.65
N PRO A 200 12.90 1.63 18.92
CA PRO A 200 13.47 2.76 19.64
C PRO A 200 14.80 3.15 18.98
N GLY A 201 14.76 4.05 18.02
CA GLY A 201 15.95 4.64 17.39
C GLY A 201 16.82 3.67 16.58
N HIS A 202 16.33 2.50 16.22
CA HIS A 202 17.09 1.50 15.49
C HIS A 202 16.64 1.34 14.03
N THR A 203 17.43 1.88 13.14
CA THR A 203 17.61 1.30 11.81
C THR A 203 18.11 -0.14 12.00
N ILE A 204 17.31 -1.14 11.64
CA ILE A 204 17.79 -2.52 11.59
C ILE A 204 18.92 -2.56 10.56
N SER A 205 20.14 -2.83 11.00
CA SER A 205 21.26 -2.95 10.08
C SER A 205 21.04 -4.15 9.15
N GLU A 206 21.58 -4.10 7.95
CA GLU A 206 21.49 -5.21 6.97
C GLU A 206 21.93 -6.55 7.58
N SER A 207 22.91 -6.53 8.48
CA SER A 207 23.38 -7.70 9.23
C SER A 207 22.32 -8.27 10.17
N GLN A 208 21.57 -7.42 10.86
CA GLN A 208 20.48 -7.82 11.76
C GLN A 208 19.28 -8.37 10.94
N LEU A 209 18.94 -7.75 9.82
CA LEU A 209 17.90 -8.25 8.92
C LEU A 209 18.28 -9.64 8.37
N ARG A 210 19.53 -9.84 7.93
CA ARG A 210 20.04 -11.13 7.48
C ARG A 210 20.01 -12.20 8.59
N GLN A 211 20.25 -11.81 9.83
CA GLN A 211 20.16 -12.72 10.98
C GLN A 211 18.70 -13.13 11.24
N ILE A 212 17.76 -12.19 11.26
CA ILE A 212 16.32 -12.46 11.42
C ILE A 212 15.81 -13.39 10.32
N ILE A 213 16.19 -13.14 9.07
CA ILE A 213 15.82 -13.99 7.93
C ILE A 213 16.37 -15.42 8.12
N ARG A 214 17.66 -15.59 8.51
CA ARG A 214 18.26 -16.91 8.76
C ARG A 214 17.57 -17.67 9.89
N GLU A 215 17.23 -16.99 10.97
CA GLU A 215 16.51 -17.59 12.11
C GLU A 215 15.10 -18.00 11.75
N SER A 216 14.41 -17.17 10.96
CA SER A 216 13.07 -17.48 10.45
C SER A 216 13.09 -18.68 9.51
N ILE A 217 14.06 -18.77 8.61
CA ILE A 217 14.25 -19.92 7.71
C ILE A 217 14.56 -21.19 8.50
N LYS A 218 15.42 -21.12 9.54
CA LYS A 218 15.70 -22.28 10.39
C LYS A 218 14.46 -22.78 11.13
N LYS A 219 13.56 -21.89 11.59
CA LYS A 219 12.28 -22.27 12.23
C LYS A 219 11.29 -22.90 11.27
N ILE A 220 11.38 -22.62 9.98
CA ILE A 220 10.46 -23.16 8.95
C ILE A 220 10.96 -24.52 8.44
N LEU A 221 12.28 -24.73 8.43
CA LEU A 221 12.92 -25.93 7.86
C LEU A 221 13.33 -26.98 8.91
N GLY A 222 13.33 -26.65 10.19
CA GLY A 222 13.61 -27.56 11.31
C GLY A 222 12.34 -27.98 11.99
#